data_58f354c68bbb635cf60f7a93c61ff4d2
#
_entry.id   58f354c68bbb635cf60f7a93c61ff4d2
#
_cell.length_a   1.000
_cell.length_b   1.000
_cell.length_c   1.000
_cell.angle_alpha   90.00
_cell.angle_beta   90.00
_cell.angle_gamma   90.00
#
_symmetry.space_group_name_H-M   'P 1'
#
loop_
_entity.id
_entity.type
_entity.pdbx_description
1 polymer ?
#
loop_
_entity_poly.entity_id
_entity_poly.type
_entity_poly.pdbx_seq_one_letter_code
_entity_poly.pdbx_strand_id
1 'polypeptide(L)'
;MTKKRILSFALVLAMLFSLTATPAFAADAGETVKTFFKDALTKTIGFVMETLTGAINRTASGKGVIVEEKDFTLTDFYSGTETFLSKPAAGARWALGYNTQSLVPENRDEYNLYLGGFIDAKNGFSNKVKDVYDDMKVRTIALSDSSGRGTAVFATIDCIGMTNTDIRDIRAMLSDFAKENNINSINIFATHCHSCIDTQGLWTDNVKTILKNIFSSYTGFGTPQKGTDEKYMKFLFEKVTLSVKNAVTSMKTGELTLSKKDIGAEYFSNKNRTTATAVMSNLTKFTFNPDDGSTPTIIANMAAHPDIVGLPTDQDDSNGQVLSGDYVYYIGETLNEAGYNFMFFNGAICGIYIGRGPSNDNVELKRRVDISVRYGHEIGRMLLAMNMTEDEIKKDPFLSVTGDSEENMNREGYTLWYKDWKPVEAKKVEPLLNVRVKAIRPVVTNNVILFAGKLRLVNHTMLKGEDGKFKVATEIGFVQIGSQKIVMMPGEISQDLVAGGASLTKEGSINHKDFTEKTVYELFGDDTIVFGLANDAIGYVVPDNDYCMGLVFDHYQETLSLGKNTASFLMNEYAALAKEVG
;
A
#
# COMPACT_ATOMS: atom_id res chain seq x y z
N MET A 1 -26.04 -10.52 29.34
CA MET A 1 -26.14 -9.44 28.32
C MET A 1 -27.54 -8.84 28.38
N THR A 2 -27.67 -7.51 28.44
CA THR A 2 -28.98 -6.87 28.39
C THR A 2 -29.56 -6.98 26.98
N LYS A 3 -30.90 -7.07 26.84
CA LYS A 3 -31.60 -7.13 25.53
C LYS A 3 -31.13 -6.04 24.55
N LYS A 4 -30.76 -4.85 25.04
CA LYS A 4 -30.22 -3.74 24.25
C LYS A 4 -28.88 -4.07 23.60
N ARG A 5 -27.99 -4.84 24.26
CA ARG A 5 -26.68 -5.24 23.71
C ARG A 5 -26.78 -6.31 22.65
N ILE A 6 -27.76 -7.24 22.77
CA ILE A 6 -28.05 -8.24 21.74
C ILE A 6 -28.66 -7.59 20.50
N LEU A 7 -29.52 -6.59 20.68
CA LEU A 7 -30.12 -5.83 19.58
C LEU A 7 -29.07 -5.01 18.80
N SER A 8 -28.12 -4.38 19.51
CA SER A 8 -27.00 -3.67 18.88
C SER A 8 -26.12 -4.60 18.06
N PHE A 9 -25.86 -5.81 18.56
CA PHE A 9 -25.08 -6.82 17.85
C PHE A 9 -25.79 -7.33 16.58
N ALA A 10 -27.10 -7.61 16.68
CA ALA A 10 -27.90 -7.99 15.52
C ALA A 10 -27.99 -6.87 14.46
N LEU A 11 -28.01 -5.59 14.88
CA LEU A 11 -27.96 -4.45 13.99
C LEU A 11 -26.62 -4.34 13.27
N VAL A 12 -25.49 -4.61 13.95
CA VAL A 12 -24.15 -4.62 13.31
C VAL A 12 -24.05 -5.67 12.24
N LEU A 13 -24.50 -6.90 12.55
CA LEU A 13 -24.56 -7.98 11.55
C LEU A 13 -25.49 -7.61 10.39
N ALA A 14 -26.67 -7.05 10.69
CA ALA A 14 -27.61 -6.60 9.64
C ALA A 14 -27.02 -5.46 8.80
N MET A 15 -26.21 -4.54 9.39
CA MET A 15 -25.54 -3.48 8.67
C MET A 15 -24.39 -3.99 7.81
N LEU A 16 -23.60 -4.92 8.30
CA LEU A 16 -22.57 -5.61 7.50
C LEU A 16 -23.20 -6.38 6.31
N PHE A 17 -24.44 -6.87 6.48
CA PHE A 17 -25.20 -7.55 5.42
C PHE A 17 -25.98 -6.61 4.48
N SER A 18 -26.35 -5.39 4.93
CA SER A 18 -27.12 -4.44 4.09
C SER A 18 -26.27 -3.61 3.12
N LEU A 19 -24.96 -3.78 3.15
CA LEU A 19 -24.00 -3.03 2.36
C LEU A 19 -23.95 -3.40 0.86
N THR A 20 -24.76 -4.36 0.43
CA THR A 20 -24.83 -4.84 -0.97
C THR A 20 -26.02 -4.31 -1.79
N ALA A 21 -26.86 -3.45 -1.22
CA ALA A 21 -28.04 -2.93 -1.93
C ALA A 21 -27.77 -1.53 -2.50
N THR A 22 -27.51 -1.44 -3.80
CA THR A 22 -27.55 -0.17 -4.55
C THR A 22 -29.00 0.23 -4.84
N PRO A 23 -29.45 1.42 -4.44
CA PRO A 23 -30.76 1.92 -4.85
C PRO A 23 -30.70 2.53 -6.26
N ALA A 24 -31.49 1.99 -7.16
CA ALA A 24 -31.82 2.62 -8.42
C ALA A 24 -32.82 3.76 -8.16
N PHE A 25 -32.38 5.02 -8.19
CA PHE A 25 -33.28 6.18 -8.13
C PHE A 25 -32.90 7.33 -9.08
N ALA A 26 -33.93 7.84 -9.76
CA ALA A 26 -34.06 9.10 -10.47
C ALA A 26 -33.42 9.21 -11.87
N ALA A 27 -34.17 8.83 -12.88
CA ALA A 27 -33.76 8.93 -14.28
C ALA A 27 -33.94 10.34 -14.91
N ASP A 28 -34.59 11.35 -14.25
CA ASP A 28 -35.11 12.50 -14.96
C ASP A 28 -34.86 13.91 -14.36
N ALA A 29 -33.85 14.05 -13.46
CA ALA A 29 -33.47 15.37 -12.93
C ALA A 29 -32.15 15.87 -13.55
N GLY A 30 -32.01 17.19 -13.77
CA GLY A 30 -30.76 17.77 -14.28
C GLY A 30 -29.55 17.46 -13.37
N GLU A 31 -28.35 17.41 -13.95
CA GLU A 31 -27.14 16.94 -13.27
C GLU A 31 -26.86 17.62 -11.92
N THR A 32 -27.05 18.92 -11.83
CA THR A 32 -26.86 19.70 -10.59
C THR A 32 -27.80 19.26 -9.47
N VAL A 33 -29.07 18.97 -9.82
CA VAL A 33 -30.09 18.51 -8.86
C VAL A 33 -29.78 17.07 -8.41
N LYS A 34 -29.34 16.22 -9.34
CA LYS A 34 -28.90 14.84 -9.03
C LYS A 34 -27.69 14.84 -8.07
N THR A 35 -26.69 15.69 -8.32
CA THR A 35 -25.52 15.84 -7.46
C THR A 35 -25.91 16.32 -6.07
N PHE A 36 -26.75 17.35 -5.95
CA PHE A 36 -27.21 17.85 -4.66
C PHE A 36 -27.94 16.79 -3.83
N PHE A 37 -28.85 16.01 -4.46
CA PHE A 37 -29.56 14.94 -3.77
C PHE A 37 -28.62 13.78 -3.42
N LYS A 38 -27.66 13.43 -4.28
CA LYS A 38 -26.62 12.43 -4.03
C LYS A 38 -25.80 12.82 -2.79
N ASP A 39 -25.29 14.04 -2.73
CA ASP A 39 -24.50 14.56 -1.62
C ASP A 39 -25.28 14.62 -0.31
N ALA A 40 -26.54 15.11 -0.36
CA ALA A 40 -27.39 15.17 0.82
C ALA A 40 -27.71 13.75 1.37
N LEU A 41 -27.98 12.80 0.48
CA LEU A 41 -28.21 11.40 0.84
C LEU A 41 -26.95 10.75 1.41
N THR A 42 -25.79 10.96 0.79
CA THR A 42 -24.49 10.45 1.25
C THR A 42 -24.16 10.97 2.64
N LYS A 43 -24.31 12.27 2.89
CA LYS A 43 -24.09 12.88 4.22
C LYS A 43 -25.06 12.34 5.28
N THR A 44 -26.30 12.10 4.91
CA THR A 44 -27.31 11.51 5.82
C THR A 44 -26.93 10.08 6.18
N ILE A 45 -26.56 9.28 5.21
CA ILE A 45 -26.10 7.89 5.43
C ILE A 45 -24.82 7.89 6.28
N GLY A 46 -23.85 8.76 5.97
CA GLY A 46 -22.62 8.93 6.74
C GLY A 46 -22.91 9.26 8.20
N PHE A 47 -23.78 10.21 8.48
CA PHE A 47 -24.18 10.58 9.84
C PHE A 47 -24.84 9.42 10.60
N VAL A 48 -25.73 8.67 9.94
CA VAL A 48 -26.37 7.48 10.52
C VAL A 48 -25.32 6.42 10.83
N MET A 49 -24.38 6.14 9.91
CA MET A 49 -23.29 5.19 10.09
C MET A 49 -22.37 5.59 11.25
N GLU A 50 -21.93 6.83 11.33
CA GLU A 50 -21.11 7.34 12.44
C GLU A 50 -21.83 7.20 13.80
N THR A 51 -23.12 7.51 13.83
CA THR A 51 -23.93 7.43 15.07
C THR A 51 -24.07 5.98 15.53
N LEU A 52 -24.40 5.06 14.63
CA LEU A 52 -24.60 3.66 14.94
C LEU A 52 -23.28 2.98 15.33
N THR A 53 -22.22 3.18 14.55
CA THR A 53 -20.90 2.64 14.84
C THR A 53 -20.33 3.21 16.13
N GLY A 54 -20.59 4.50 16.43
CA GLY A 54 -20.24 5.13 17.71
C GLY A 54 -20.97 4.50 18.92
N ALA A 55 -22.26 4.14 18.74
CA ALA A 55 -23.01 3.45 19.79
C ALA A 55 -22.46 2.04 20.05
N ILE A 56 -22.09 1.32 18.99
CA ILE A 56 -21.50 -0.03 19.03
C ILE A 56 -20.12 0.02 19.67
N ASN A 57 -19.29 0.98 19.26
CA ASN A 57 -17.94 1.13 19.79
C ASN A 57 -17.92 1.37 21.32
N ARG A 58 -18.91 2.05 21.86
CA ARG A 58 -19.08 2.20 23.33
C ARG A 58 -19.31 0.89 24.05
N THR A 59 -19.73 -0.16 23.36
CA THR A 59 -19.95 -1.48 23.95
C THR A 59 -18.68 -2.31 24.08
N ALA A 60 -17.64 -2.08 23.25
CA ALA A 60 -16.37 -2.80 23.30
C ALA A 60 -15.40 -2.15 24.30
N SER A 61 -14.94 -2.91 25.29
CA SER A 61 -14.05 -2.37 26.35
C SER A 61 -12.60 -2.19 25.88
N GLY A 62 -12.14 -2.99 24.93
CA GLY A 62 -10.72 -3.04 24.49
C GLY A 62 -9.76 -3.57 25.58
N LYS A 63 -10.28 -4.18 26.64
CA LYS A 63 -9.47 -4.70 27.75
C LYS A 63 -8.50 -5.78 27.24
N GLY A 64 -7.23 -5.64 27.59
CA GLY A 64 -6.15 -6.55 27.16
C GLY A 64 -5.65 -6.32 25.73
N VAL A 65 -6.16 -5.27 25.04
CA VAL A 65 -5.75 -4.89 23.67
C VAL A 65 -5.26 -3.44 23.63
N ILE A 66 -6.02 -2.51 24.24
CA ILE A 66 -5.68 -1.09 24.28
C ILE A 66 -4.59 -0.86 25.34
N VAL A 67 -3.53 -0.14 24.96
CA VAL A 67 -2.43 0.25 25.84
C VAL A 67 -2.65 1.72 26.25
N GLU A 68 -2.49 2.05 27.54
CA GLU A 68 -2.47 3.46 27.94
C GLU A 68 -1.23 4.13 27.35
N GLU A 69 -1.39 5.28 26.72
CA GLU A 69 -0.31 5.95 25.97
C GLU A 69 0.94 6.22 26.83
N LYS A 70 0.76 6.53 28.11
CA LYS A 70 1.85 6.75 29.08
C LYS A 70 2.67 5.49 29.38
N ASP A 71 2.09 4.31 29.19
CA ASP A 71 2.72 3.01 29.44
C ASP A 71 3.34 2.42 28.16
N PHE A 72 3.15 3.08 27.03
CA PHE A 72 3.68 2.63 25.74
C PHE A 72 5.10 3.13 25.54
N THR A 73 6.02 2.18 25.40
CA THR A 73 7.42 2.44 24.99
C THR A 73 7.61 1.99 23.55
N LEU A 74 8.09 2.89 22.71
CA LEU A 74 8.46 2.55 21.34
C LEU A 74 9.79 1.79 21.36
N THR A 75 9.75 0.51 20.98
CA THR A 75 10.92 -0.35 20.81
C THR A 75 11.20 -0.57 19.32
N ASP A 76 12.43 -0.99 19.01
CA ASP A 76 12.82 -1.40 17.65
C ASP A 76 12.51 -0.34 16.59
N PHE A 77 12.75 0.91 16.97
CA PHE A 77 12.60 2.09 16.13
C PHE A 77 13.96 2.53 15.58
N TYR A 78 14.01 2.80 14.28
CA TYR A 78 15.20 3.23 13.55
C TYR A 78 14.94 4.60 12.92
N SER A 79 15.46 5.66 13.53
CA SER A 79 15.21 7.04 13.09
C SER A 79 15.93 7.44 11.79
N GLY A 80 16.86 6.61 11.32
CA GLY A 80 17.64 6.87 10.11
C GLY A 80 18.98 7.53 10.37
N THR A 81 19.41 8.36 9.47
CA THR A 81 20.72 9.02 9.49
C THR A 81 20.78 10.09 10.59
N GLU A 82 21.75 10.01 11.50
CA GLU A 82 21.90 10.97 12.60
C GLU A 82 22.17 12.40 12.07
N THR A 83 23.07 12.51 11.09
CA THR A 83 23.45 13.80 10.50
C THR A 83 23.16 13.81 9.02
N PHE A 84 22.34 14.76 8.57
CA PHE A 84 22.11 14.98 7.15
C PHE A 84 23.26 15.72 6.53
N LEU A 85 23.67 15.28 5.34
CA LEU A 85 24.63 15.97 4.50
C LEU A 85 23.88 16.67 3.36
N SER A 86 24.38 17.85 2.96
CA SER A 86 23.87 18.57 1.79
C SER A 86 24.56 18.17 0.48
N LYS A 87 25.68 17.45 0.56
CA LYS A 87 26.47 16.95 -0.56
C LYS A 87 27.17 15.65 -0.18
N PRO A 88 27.59 14.83 -1.16
CA PRO A 88 28.34 13.61 -0.91
C PRO A 88 29.57 13.84 -0.04
N ALA A 89 29.86 12.90 0.85
CA ALA A 89 31.13 12.89 1.60
C ALA A 89 32.32 12.65 0.65
N ALA A 90 33.51 13.05 1.07
CA ALA A 90 34.71 12.80 0.28
C ALA A 90 34.94 11.28 0.13
N GLY A 91 35.10 10.81 -1.10
CA GLY A 91 35.27 9.38 -1.41
C GLY A 91 34.00 8.54 -1.30
N ALA A 92 32.82 9.14 -1.11
CA ALA A 92 31.55 8.43 -1.09
C ALA A 92 31.32 7.65 -2.39
N ARG A 93 30.75 6.46 -2.25
CA ARG A 93 30.37 5.57 -3.35
C ARG A 93 29.06 4.87 -3.00
N TRP A 94 28.24 4.62 -3.99
CA TRP A 94 27.09 3.75 -3.78
C TRP A 94 27.54 2.33 -3.48
N ALA A 95 26.90 1.72 -2.50
CA ALA A 95 26.96 0.28 -2.26
C ALA A 95 25.53 -0.23 -2.11
N LEU A 96 25.19 -1.29 -2.84
CA LEU A 96 23.88 -1.92 -2.82
C LEU A 96 24.02 -3.43 -2.77
N GLY A 97 23.20 -4.07 -1.93
CA GLY A 97 22.99 -5.52 -1.92
C GLY A 97 21.53 -5.83 -2.16
N TYR A 98 21.24 -6.95 -2.78
CA TYR A 98 19.89 -7.40 -3.12
C TYR A 98 19.67 -8.85 -2.67
N ASN A 99 18.46 -9.13 -2.20
CA ASN A 99 17.99 -10.50 -1.99
C ASN A 99 16.47 -10.59 -2.16
N THR A 100 16.00 -11.75 -2.55
CA THR A 100 14.58 -12.08 -2.62
C THR A 100 14.31 -13.46 -2.00
N GLN A 101 13.15 -13.62 -1.36
CA GLN A 101 12.70 -14.90 -0.81
C GLN A 101 11.24 -15.13 -1.21
N SER A 102 10.89 -16.40 -1.49
CA SER A 102 9.49 -16.82 -1.61
C SER A 102 8.79 -16.77 -0.25
N LEU A 103 7.56 -16.28 -0.25
CA LEU A 103 6.68 -16.23 0.92
C LEU A 103 5.55 -17.24 0.83
N VAL A 104 5.56 -18.12 -0.18
CA VAL A 104 4.64 -19.24 -0.31
C VAL A 104 5.28 -20.46 0.37
N PRO A 105 4.70 -20.98 1.48
CA PRO A 105 5.27 -22.13 2.15
C PRO A 105 5.11 -23.40 1.31
N GLU A 106 6.14 -24.26 1.30
CA GLU A 106 6.12 -25.54 0.57
C GLU A 106 4.99 -26.47 1.06
N ASN A 107 4.81 -26.56 2.39
CA ASN A 107 3.79 -27.38 3.05
C ASN A 107 2.54 -26.56 3.37
N ARG A 108 1.82 -26.09 2.37
CA ARG A 108 0.66 -25.17 2.52
C ARG A 108 -0.43 -25.72 3.44
N ASP A 109 -0.66 -27.02 3.44
CA ASP A 109 -1.69 -27.68 4.27
C ASP A 109 -1.46 -27.56 5.78
N GLU A 110 -0.24 -27.18 6.19
CA GLU A 110 0.08 -26.92 7.58
C GLU A 110 -0.36 -25.54 8.09
N TYR A 111 -0.91 -24.69 7.21
CA TYR A 111 -1.28 -23.29 7.47
C TYR A 111 -2.74 -23.05 7.11
N ASN A 112 -3.36 -22.08 7.80
CA ASN A 112 -4.67 -21.56 7.41
C ASN A 112 -4.47 -20.30 6.58
N LEU A 113 -4.29 -20.46 5.27
CA LEU A 113 -3.98 -19.37 4.36
C LEU A 113 -5.27 -18.75 3.81
N TYR A 114 -5.35 -17.44 3.91
CA TYR A 114 -6.42 -16.60 3.36
C TYR A 114 -5.80 -15.50 2.52
N LEU A 115 -6.50 -15.02 1.49
CA LEU A 115 -6.06 -13.90 0.67
C LEU A 115 -6.54 -12.59 1.29
N GLY A 116 -5.64 -11.61 1.39
CA GLY A 116 -5.97 -10.24 1.75
C GLY A 116 -6.43 -9.44 0.54
N GLY A 117 -7.39 -8.51 0.71
CA GLY A 117 -7.75 -7.53 -0.30
C GLY A 117 -9.23 -7.36 -0.55
N PHE A 118 -9.97 -8.41 -0.82
CA PHE A 118 -11.41 -8.33 -1.11
C PHE A 118 -12.26 -8.97 -0.03
N ILE A 119 -13.35 -8.31 0.33
CA ILE A 119 -14.38 -8.88 1.21
C ILE A 119 -15.52 -9.36 0.31
N ASP A 120 -15.74 -10.69 0.23
CA ASP A 120 -16.81 -11.27 -0.53
C ASP A 120 -17.85 -11.92 0.40
N ALA A 121 -19.07 -11.38 0.36
CA ALA A 121 -20.19 -11.90 1.13
C ALA A 121 -20.65 -13.29 0.64
N LYS A 122 -20.46 -13.63 -0.64
CA LYS A 122 -20.81 -14.95 -1.21
C LYS A 122 -19.96 -16.06 -0.61
N ASN A 123 -18.71 -15.76 -0.22
CA ASN A 123 -17.80 -16.68 0.45
C ASN A 123 -17.93 -16.67 1.98
N GLY A 124 -18.99 -16.09 2.55
CA GLY A 124 -19.17 -15.98 3.99
C GLY A 124 -18.11 -15.09 4.66
N PHE A 125 -17.57 -14.12 3.94
CA PHE A 125 -16.48 -13.22 4.37
C PHE A 125 -15.16 -13.97 4.65
N SER A 126 -14.95 -15.15 4.05
CA SER A 126 -13.74 -15.96 4.20
C SER A 126 -13.08 -16.14 2.85
N ASN A 127 -11.85 -15.66 2.70
CA ASN A 127 -11.09 -15.67 1.45
C ASN A 127 -10.01 -16.77 1.47
N LYS A 128 -10.41 -18.02 1.82
CA LYS A 128 -9.46 -19.12 1.94
C LYS A 128 -8.80 -19.43 0.59
N VAL A 129 -7.45 -19.53 0.60
CA VAL A 129 -6.66 -19.90 -0.59
C VAL A 129 -7.12 -21.28 -1.10
N LYS A 130 -7.52 -21.34 -2.35
CA LYS A 130 -7.86 -22.58 -3.06
C LYS A 130 -6.69 -23.11 -3.87
N ASP A 131 -5.97 -22.22 -4.55
CA ASP A 131 -4.85 -22.58 -5.41
C ASP A 131 -3.78 -21.49 -5.43
N VAL A 132 -2.63 -21.80 -6.00
CA VAL A 132 -1.49 -20.88 -6.20
C VAL A 132 -1.16 -20.84 -7.68
N TYR A 133 -1.23 -19.66 -8.26
CA TYR A 133 -0.91 -19.45 -9.68
C TYR A 133 0.56 -19.12 -9.89
N ASP A 134 1.10 -18.21 -9.07
CA ASP A 134 2.51 -17.81 -9.08
C ASP A 134 3.00 -17.46 -7.66
N ASP A 135 4.21 -16.92 -7.53
CA ASP A 135 4.87 -16.73 -6.25
C ASP A 135 4.57 -15.36 -5.62
N MET A 136 4.50 -15.34 -4.32
CA MET A 136 4.48 -14.18 -3.46
C MET A 136 5.89 -13.99 -2.86
N LYS A 137 6.47 -12.79 -2.95
CA LYS A 137 7.88 -12.57 -2.59
C LYS A 137 8.07 -11.44 -1.59
N VAL A 138 9.16 -11.54 -0.82
CA VAL A 138 9.83 -10.36 -0.28
C VAL A 138 11.05 -10.05 -1.14
N ARG A 139 11.22 -8.77 -1.48
CA ARG A 139 12.38 -8.23 -2.19
C ARG A 139 13.04 -7.20 -1.30
N THR A 140 14.35 -7.30 -1.10
CA THR A 140 15.10 -6.44 -0.17
C THR A 140 16.32 -5.85 -0.86
N ILE A 141 16.52 -4.56 -0.65
CA ILE A 141 17.79 -3.87 -0.92
C ILE A 141 18.38 -3.32 0.37
N ALA A 142 19.70 -3.43 0.49
CA ALA A 142 20.50 -2.70 1.47
C ALA A 142 21.28 -1.63 0.69
N LEU A 143 21.18 -0.36 1.09
CA LEU A 143 21.78 0.77 0.38
C LEU A 143 22.63 1.62 1.33
N SER A 144 23.82 2.00 0.87
CA SER A 144 24.73 2.90 1.58
C SER A 144 25.44 3.83 0.59
N ASP A 145 25.72 5.04 1.01
CA ASP A 145 26.62 5.96 0.28
C ASP A 145 28.10 5.80 0.67
N SER A 146 28.42 4.78 1.46
CA SER A 146 29.75 4.48 1.97
C SER A 146 30.42 5.63 2.73
N SER A 147 29.64 6.58 3.25
CA SER A 147 30.13 7.71 4.05
C SER A 147 30.45 7.33 5.50
N GLY A 148 30.18 6.11 5.91
CA GLY A 148 30.28 5.64 7.30
C GLY A 148 29.08 5.97 8.17
N ARG A 149 28.05 6.67 7.64
CA ARG A 149 26.83 7.05 8.36
C ARG A 149 25.82 5.93 8.52
N GLY A 150 26.10 4.75 7.99
CA GLY A 150 25.29 3.55 8.11
C GLY A 150 24.67 3.08 6.81
N THR A 151 23.91 2.00 6.94
CA THR A 151 23.17 1.35 5.85
C THR A 151 21.68 1.48 6.10
N ALA A 152 20.92 1.84 5.06
CA ALA A 152 19.47 1.79 5.07
C ALA A 152 18.98 0.52 4.35
N VAL A 153 18.05 -0.18 4.96
CA VAL A 153 17.40 -1.36 4.40
C VAL A 153 15.97 -1.01 3.98
N PHE A 154 15.60 -1.47 2.79
CA PHE A 154 14.25 -1.35 2.23
C PHE A 154 13.80 -2.73 1.78
N ALA A 155 12.73 -3.25 2.38
CA ALA A 155 12.15 -4.54 2.05
C ALA A 155 10.69 -4.38 1.62
N THR A 156 10.34 -4.82 0.43
CA THR A 156 8.96 -4.81 -0.05
C THR A 156 8.39 -6.22 -0.05
N ILE A 157 7.22 -6.38 0.54
CA ILE A 157 6.50 -7.65 0.68
C ILE A 157 5.29 -7.64 -0.25
N ASP A 158 5.13 -8.70 -1.04
CA ASP A 158 3.90 -8.91 -1.80
C ASP A 158 2.79 -9.31 -0.82
N CYS A 159 2.02 -8.33 -0.36
CA CYS A 159 0.88 -8.49 0.54
C CYS A 159 0.01 -7.23 0.51
N ILE A 160 -1.15 -7.33 1.13
CA ILE A 160 -2.09 -6.20 1.24
C ILE A 160 -1.54 -5.05 2.11
N GLY A 161 -0.73 -5.36 3.11
CA GLY A 161 -0.15 -4.40 4.02
C GLY A 161 0.45 -5.07 5.26
N MET A 162 1.43 -4.41 5.87
CA MET A 162 2.03 -4.83 7.14
C MET A 162 1.71 -3.79 8.21
N THR A 163 1.36 -4.22 9.41
CA THR A 163 1.17 -3.27 10.51
C THR A 163 2.51 -2.85 11.11
N ASN A 164 2.60 -1.61 11.63
CA ASN A 164 3.80 -1.16 12.35
C ASN A 164 4.16 -2.07 13.51
N THR A 165 3.18 -2.72 14.14
CA THR A 165 3.41 -3.72 15.20
C THR A 165 4.22 -4.91 14.68
N ASP A 166 3.80 -5.51 13.58
CA ASP A 166 4.49 -6.66 12.97
C ASP A 166 5.87 -6.27 12.42
N ILE A 167 6.00 -5.05 11.88
CA ILE A 167 7.28 -4.50 11.41
C ILE A 167 8.28 -4.35 12.56
N ARG A 168 7.84 -3.88 13.73
CA ARG A 168 8.69 -3.81 14.91
C ARG A 168 9.11 -5.19 15.41
N ASP A 169 8.23 -6.19 15.32
CA ASP A 169 8.59 -7.58 15.65
C ASP A 169 9.69 -8.10 14.71
N ILE A 170 9.62 -7.82 13.40
CA ILE A 170 10.69 -8.15 12.45
C ILE A 170 12.00 -7.41 12.79
N ARG A 171 11.92 -6.11 13.09
CA ARG A 171 13.09 -5.30 13.49
C ARG A 171 13.73 -5.82 14.76
N ALA A 172 12.94 -6.29 15.74
CA ALA A 172 13.44 -6.93 16.97
C ALA A 172 14.29 -8.18 16.67
N MET A 173 13.87 -9.01 15.70
CA MET A 173 14.64 -10.17 15.25
C MET A 173 15.96 -9.79 14.56
N LEU A 174 16.10 -8.54 14.15
CA LEU A 174 17.29 -8.00 13.44
C LEU A 174 18.17 -7.14 14.35
N SER A 175 17.80 -6.89 15.61
CA SER A 175 18.42 -5.84 16.43
C SER A 175 19.94 -5.99 16.61
N ASP A 176 20.42 -7.21 16.91
CA ASP A 176 21.85 -7.48 17.08
C ASP A 176 22.59 -7.39 15.72
N PHE A 177 22.02 -7.99 14.68
CA PHE A 177 22.56 -7.92 13.33
C PHE A 177 22.65 -6.47 12.82
N ALA A 178 21.66 -5.64 13.13
CA ALA A 178 21.64 -4.23 12.74
C ALA A 178 22.78 -3.44 13.39
N LYS A 179 23.05 -3.69 14.70
CA LYS A 179 24.19 -3.08 15.40
C LYS A 179 25.53 -3.50 14.81
N GLU A 180 25.71 -4.80 14.58
CA GLU A 180 26.96 -5.38 14.05
C GLU A 180 27.28 -4.86 12.63
N ASN A 181 26.26 -4.54 11.83
CA ASN A 181 26.40 -4.12 10.44
C ASN A 181 26.11 -2.63 10.20
N ASN A 182 26.08 -1.81 11.27
CA ASN A 182 25.83 -0.38 11.19
C ASN A 182 24.57 -0.03 10.37
N ILE A 183 23.45 -0.74 10.62
CA ILE A 183 22.17 -0.46 9.97
C ILE A 183 21.46 0.62 10.77
N ASN A 184 21.20 1.77 10.16
CA ASN A 184 20.55 2.91 10.80
C ASN A 184 19.06 3.03 10.45
N SER A 185 18.58 2.30 9.44
CA SER A 185 17.19 2.32 9.03
C SER A 185 16.76 0.98 8.43
N ILE A 186 15.62 0.46 8.90
CA ILE A 186 14.99 -0.75 8.36
C ILE A 186 13.54 -0.36 8.03
N ASN A 187 13.25 -0.28 6.74
CA ASN A 187 11.96 0.14 6.23
C ASN A 187 11.30 -1.02 5.48
N ILE A 188 10.06 -1.33 5.85
CA ILE A 188 9.29 -2.42 5.28
C ILE A 188 8.04 -1.84 4.60
N PHE A 189 7.79 -2.31 3.38
CA PHE A 189 6.72 -1.83 2.50
C PHE A 189 5.84 -3.01 2.06
N ALA A 190 4.64 -2.72 1.62
CA ALA A 190 3.78 -3.66 0.93
C ALA A 190 3.58 -3.23 -0.52
N THR A 191 3.47 -4.20 -1.43
CA THR A 191 3.04 -3.93 -2.81
C THR A 191 1.55 -3.61 -2.91
N HIS A 192 0.79 -3.89 -1.87
CA HIS A 192 -0.66 -3.81 -1.79
C HIS A 192 -1.36 -4.84 -2.68
N CYS A 193 -0.79 -6.02 -2.82
CA CYS A 193 -1.35 -7.08 -3.65
C CYS A 193 -2.58 -7.73 -3.00
N HIS A 194 -3.69 -7.71 -3.74
CA HIS A 194 -5.00 -8.23 -3.30
C HIS A 194 -5.18 -9.74 -3.57
N SER A 195 -4.14 -10.42 -4.05
CA SER A 195 -4.12 -11.87 -4.29
C SER A 195 -3.06 -12.57 -3.47
N CYS A 196 -2.47 -11.91 -2.49
CA CYS A 196 -1.46 -12.45 -1.60
C CYS A 196 -2.04 -12.83 -0.24
N ILE A 197 -1.28 -13.62 0.54
CA ILE A 197 -1.72 -14.10 1.85
C ILE A 197 -1.97 -12.93 2.81
N ASP A 198 -3.09 -13.00 3.54
CA ASP A 198 -3.51 -11.98 4.50
C ASP A 198 -2.52 -11.82 5.65
N THR A 199 -1.95 -10.63 5.74
CA THR A 199 -1.01 -10.21 6.78
C THR A 199 -1.63 -9.28 7.82
N GLN A 200 -2.89 -8.86 7.64
CA GLN A 200 -3.59 -7.96 8.55
C GLN A 200 -4.65 -8.63 9.42
N GLY A 201 -5.17 -9.80 8.98
CA GLY A 201 -6.16 -10.59 9.73
C GLY A 201 -7.61 -10.22 9.46
N LEU A 202 -7.88 -9.45 8.41
CA LEU A 202 -9.22 -8.98 8.07
C LEU A 202 -9.99 -9.92 7.14
N TRP A 203 -9.32 -10.84 6.45
CA TRP A 203 -9.88 -11.70 5.40
C TRP A 203 -9.94 -13.18 5.78
N THR A 204 -9.76 -13.51 7.05
CA THR A 204 -9.81 -14.86 7.62
C THR A 204 -11.25 -15.32 7.88
N ASP A 205 -11.44 -16.38 8.67
CA ASP A 205 -12.76 -16.80 9.16
C ASP A 205 -13.31 -15.75 10.15
N ASN A 206 -13.71 -14.63 9.58
CA ASN A 206 -14.05 -13.40 10.31
C ASN A 206 -15.21 -13.63 11.30
N VAL A 207 -16.23 -14.38 10.93
CA VAL A 207 -17.40 -14.60 11.79
C VAL A 207 -16.98 -15.29 13.08
N LYS A 208 -16.18 -16.35 12.99
CA LYS A 208 -15.69 -17.10 14.15
C LYS A 208 -14.74 -16.27 15.00
N THR A 209 -13.79 -15.55 14.37
CA THR A 209 -12.83 -14.69 15.06
C THR A 209 -13.53 -13.52 15.76
N ILE A 210 -14.46 -12.83 15.09
CA ILE A 210 -15.25 -11.74 15.67
C ILE A 210 -16.05 -12.24 16.88
N LEU A 211 -16.77 -13.35 16.76
CA LEU A 211 -17.56 -13.89 17.88
C LEU A 211 -16.69 -14.27 19.07
N LYS A 212 -15.54 -14.90 18.84
CA LYS A 212 -14.57 -15.27 19.88
C LYS A 212 -14.00 -14.01 20.56
N ASN A 213 -13.59 -13.01 19.80
CA ASN A 213 -12.99 -11.79 20.31
C ASN A 213 -14.03 -10.92 21.04
N ILE A 214 -15.26 -10.86 20.57
CA ILE A 214 -16.37 -10.24 21.30
C ILE A 214 -16.57 -10.96 22.64
N PHE A 215 -16.66 -12.28 22.67
CA PHE A 215 -16.82 -13.04 23.91
C PHE A 215 -15.66 -12.75 24.88
N SER A 216 -14.42 -12.83 24.43
CA SER A 216 -13.23 -12.50 25.25
C SER A 216 -13.25 -11.06 25.78
N SER A 217 -13.59 -10.10 24.93
CA SER A 217 -13.63 -8.68 25.28
C SER A 217 -14.69 -8.35 26.34
N TYR A 218 -15.82 -9.08 26.35
CA TYR A 218 -16.91 -8.85 27.31
C TYR A 218 -16.79 -9.65 28.59
N THR A 219 -16.30 -10.86 28.52
CA THR A 219 -16.23 -11.77 29.69
C THR A 219 -14.92 -11.64 30.44
N GLY A 220 -13.86 -11.19 29.76
CA GLY A 220 -12.49 -11.23 30.26
C GLY A 220 -11.90 -12.66 30.25
N PHE A 221 -12.60 -13.64 29.71
CA PHE A 221 -12.08 -14.99 29.51
C PHE A 221 -11.32 -15.10 28.19
N GLY A 222 -10.03 -15.40 28.28
CA GLY A 222 -9.12 -15.46 27.14
C GLY A 222 -8.70 -14.07 26.63
N THR A 223 -7.76 -14.07 25.68
CA THR A 223 -7.27 -12.86 25.02
C THR A 223 -7.83 -12.80 23.60
N PRO A 224 -8.31 -11.64 23.10
CA PRO A 224 -8.68 -11.48 21.71
C PRO A 224 -7.49 -11.87 20.81
N GLN A 225 -7.73 -12.65 19.81
CA GLN A 225 -6.70 -13.17 18.90
C GLN A 225 -6.68 -12.37 17.61
N LYS A 226 -5.50 -12.28 17.00
CA LYS A 226 -5.33 -11.76 15.63
C LYS A 226 -6.11 -12.64 14.64
N GLY A 227 -6.54 -12.07 13.54
CA GLY A 227 -7.14 -12.84 12.45
C GLY A 227 -6.10 -13.61 11.61
N THR A 228 -4.82 -13.17 11.61
CA THR A 228 -3.76 -13.82 10.85
C THR A 228 -3.39 -15.18 11.41
N ASP A 229 -2.91 -16.09 10.54
CA ASP A 229 -2.31 -17.36 10.97
C ASP A 229 -0.94 -17.10 11.62
N GLU A 230 -0.80 -17.36 12.92
CA GLU A 230 0.43 -17.07 13.68
C GLU A 230 1.64 -17.88 13.17
N LYS A 231 1.41 -19.11 12.69
CA LYS A 231 2.46 -19.95 12.11
C LYS A 231 2.97 -19.35 10.81
N TYR A 232 2.05 -18.87 9.97
CA TYR A 232 2.41 -18.20 8.73
C TYR A 232 3.14 -16.87 8.98
N MET A 233 2.66 -16.04 9.90
CA MET A 233 3.33 -14.77 10.24
C MET A 233 4.76 -15.01 10.73
N LYS A 234 4.98 -16.05 11.54
CA LYS A 234 6.34 -16.42 11.95
C LYS A 234 7.21 -16.81 10.76
N PHE A 235 6.72 -17.66 9.86
CA PHE A 235 7.43 -18.02 8.62
C PHE A 235 7.77 -16.78 7.78
N LEU A 236 6.82 -15.88 7.60
CA LEU A 236 7.01 -14.62 6.86
C LEU A 236 8.11 -13.77 7.53
N PHE A 237 8.08 -13.58 8.86
CA PHE A 237 9.09 -12.81 9.59
C PHE A 237 10.49 -13.42 9.44
N GLU A 238 10.61 -14.74 9.50
CA GLU A 238 11.87 -15.45 9.29
C GLU A 238 12.41 -15.24 7.87
N LYS A 239 11.53 -15.30 6.85
CA LYS A 239 11.90 -15.04 5.44
C LYS A 239 12.32 -13.60 5.20
N VAL A 240 11.60 -12.63 5.76
CA VAL A 240 11.96 -11.20 5.67
C VAL A 240 13.30 -10.96 6.35
N THR A 241 13.49 -11.50 7.57
CA THR A 241 14.75 -11.40 8.31
C THR A 241 15.93 -12.00 7.53
N LEU A 242 15.72 -13.17 6.93
CA LEU A 242 16.75 -13.81 6.08
C LEU A 242 17.08 -12.96 4.85
N SER A 243 16.04 -12.42 4.19
CA SER A 243 16.23 -11.55 3.02
C SER A 243 17.04 -10.29 3.36
N VAL A 244 16.75 -9.65 4.51
CA VAL A 244 17.51 -8.49 5.00
C VAL A 244 18.99 -8.87 5.25
N LYS A 245 19.25 -9.95 5.98
CA LYS A 245 20.61 -10.40 6.26
C LYS A 245 21.40 -10.68 4.99
N ASN A 246 20.80 -11.39 4.03
CA ASN A 246 21.43 -11.70 2.77
C ASN A 246 21.68 -10.44 1.91
N ALA A 247 20.74 -9.51 1.85
CA ALA A 247 20.93 -8.25 1.13
C ALA A 247 22.10 -7.44 1.71
N VAL A 248 22.20 -7.31 3.04
CA VAL A 248 23.29 -6.58 3.70
C VAL A 248 24.63 -7.25 3.45
N THR A 249 24.71 -8.58 3.57
CA THR A 249 25.97 -9.31 3.39
C THR A 249 26.43 -9.41 1.93
N SER A 250 25.52 -9.18 0.98
CA SER A 250 25.84 -9.20 -0.47
C SER A 250 26.15 -7.83 -1.07
N MET A 251 26.26 -6.77 -0.26
CA MET A 251 26.49 -5.41 -0.77
C MET A 251 27.76 -5.31 -1.62
N LYS A 252 27.64 -4.64 -2.75
CA LYS A 252 28.72 -4.34 -3.70
C LYS A 252 28.75 -2.85 -3.98
N THR A 253 29.92 -2.29 -4.24
CA THR A 253 30.04 -0.91 -4.77
C THR A 253 29.62 -0.86 -6.22
N GLY A 254 29.13 0.29 -6.65
CA GLY A 254 28.66 0.48 -8.03
C GLY A 254 28.19 1.89 -8.32
N GLU A 255 27.59 2.04 -9.49
CA GLU A 255 26.97 3.27 -9.95
C GLU A 255 25.45 3.18 -9.90
N LEU A 256 24.81 4.25 -9.49
CA LEU A 256 23.36 4.41 -9.46
C LEU A 256 22.94 5.47 -10.48
N THR A 257 21.93 5.16 -11.28
CA THR A 257 21.30 6.08 -12.22
C THR A 257 19.79 6.17 -11.96
N LEU A 258 19.17 7.27 -12.37
CA LEU A 258 17.74 7.53 -12.25
C LEU A 258 17.17 7.94 -13.61
N SER A 259 16.08 7.30 -13.99
CA SER A 259 15.23 7.67 -15.13
C SER A 259 13.78 7.80 -14.67
N LYS A 260 13.07 8.80 -15.18
CA LYS A 260 11.63 8.98 -14.96
C LYS A 260 10.95 9.20 -16.29
N LYS A 261 9.81 8.55 -16.50
CA LYS A 261 9.04 8.67 -17.72
C LYS A 261 7.55 8.70 -17.41
N ASP A 262 6.87 9.67 -17.97
CA ASP A 262 5.42 9.63 -18.09
C ASP A 262 5.06 8.58 -19.15
N ILE A 263 4.34 7.54 -18.73
CA ILE A 263 3.93 6.42 -19.61
C ILE A 263 2.51 6.58 -20.14
N GLY A 264 1.83 7.65 -19.77
CA GLY A 264 0.47 7.96 -20.17
C GLY A 264 -0.59 7.55 -19.16
N ALA A 265 -1.64 8.35 -19.06
CA ALA A 265 -2.74 8.14 -18.12
C ALA A 265 -3.56 6.87 -18.44
N GLU A 266 -3.50 6.36 -19.67
CA GLU A 266 -4.19 5.14 -20.10
C GLU A 266 -3.67 3.86 -19.44
N TYR A 267 -2.47 3.92 -18.83
CA TYR A 267 -1.92 2.84 -18.02
C TYR A 267 -2.51 2.80 -16.61
N PHE A 268 -3.33 3.78 -16.26
CA PHE A 268 -3.92 3.93 -14.93
C PHE A 268 -5.42 4.15 -15.04
N SER A 269 -6.16 3.61 -14.07
CA SER A 269 -7.59 3.85 -13.91
C SER A 269 -7.82 4.56 -12.58
N ASN A 270 -8.34 5.78 -12.63
CA ASN A 270 -8.72 6.53 -11.44
C ASN A 270 -10.18 6.23 -11.11
N LYS A 271 -10.43 5.42 -10.08
CA LYS A 271 -11.77 5.10 -9.56
C LYS A 271 -12.16 6.00 -8.36
N ASN A 272 -11.38 7.04 -8.08
CA ASN A 272 -11.81 8.06 -7.14
C ASN A 272 -13.04 8.79 -7.67
N ARG A 273 -13.71 9.51 -6.79
CA ARG A 273 -14.86 10.33 -7.19
C ARG A 273 -14.50 11.25 -8.37
N THR A 274 -15.50 11.61 -9.14
CA THR A 274 -15.35 12.46 -10.35
C THR A 274 -14.64 13.79 -10.08
N THR A 275 -14.55 14.22 -8.81
CA THR A 275 -13.84 15.43 -8.37
C THR A 275 -12.34 15.23 -8.21
N ALA A 276 -11.85 14.01 -8.01
CA ALA A 276 -10.41 13.73 -7.97
C ALA A 276 -9.84 13.77 -9.40
N THR A 277 -8.84 14.58 -9.62
CA THR A 277 -8.32 14.87 -10.96
C THR A 277 -6.87 14.46 -11.17
N ALA A 278 -6.09 14.31 -10.11
CA ALA A 278 -4.69 13.95 -10.24
C ALA A 278 -4.52 12.48 -10.67
N VAL A 279 -3.75 12.25 -11.73
CA VAL A 279 -3.25 10.93 -12.12
C VAL A 279 -1.75 11.02 -12.29
N MET A 280 -1.01 10.39 -11.39
CA MET A 280 0.45 10.34 -11.43
C MET A 280 0.88 9.19 -12.32
N SER A 281 1.09 9.48 -13.61
CA SER A 281 1.41 8.49 -14.65
C SER A 281 2.91 8.22 -14.82
N ASN A 282 3.73 8.65 -13.87
CA ASN A 282 5.16 8.46 -13.93
C ASN A 282 5.58 7.04 -13.54
N LEU A 283 6.39 6.43 -14.39
CA LEU A 283 7.19 5.25 -14.10
C LEU A 283 8.62 5.70 -13.76
N THR A 284 9.08 5.39 -12.55
CA THR A 284 10.42 5.73 -12.07
C THR A 284 11.30 4.50 -12.04
N LYS A 285 12.54 4.64 -12.51
CA LYS A 285 13.56 3.58 -12.52
C LYS A 285 14.87 4.09 -11.95
N PHE A 286 15.33 3.49 -10.82
CA PHE A 286 16.74 3.52 -10.47
C PHE A 286 17.40 2.26 -11.01
N THR A 287 18.61 2.39 -11.54
CA THR A 287 19.42 1.24 -11.96
C THR A 287 20.74 1.29 -11.22
N PHE A 288 21.04 0.24 -10.46
CA PHE A 288 22.34 0.04 -9.83
C PHE A 288 23.16 -0.96 -10.64
N ASN A 289 24.34 -0.54 -11.07
CA ASN A 289 25.31 -1.36 -11.79
C ASN A 289 26.51 -1.62 -10.88
N PRO A 290 26.72 -2.89 -10.42
CA PRO A 290 27.87 -3.25 -9.58
C PRO A 290 29.19 -3.12 -10.35
N ASP A 291 30.25 -2.65 -9.67
CA ASP A 291 31.60 -2.50 -10.26
C ASP A 291 32.24 -3.84 -10.64
N ASP A 292 31.85 -4.92 -9.98
CA ASP A 292 32.39 -6.27 -10.21
C ASP A 292 31.69 -7.02 -11.36
N GLY A 293 30.76 -6.36 -12.05
CA GLY A 293 30.02 -6.96 -13.16
C GLY A 293 28.96 -7.99 -12.74
N SER A 294 28.65 -8.12 -11.45
CA SER A 294 27.55 -8.96 -11.01
C SER A 294 26.19 -8.39 -11.43
N THR A 295 25.11 -9.15 -11.23
CA THR A 295 23.76 -8.83 -11.69
C THR A 295 23.31 -7.42 -11.25
N PRO A 296 22.99 -6.51 -12.20
CA PRO A 296 22.49 -5.19 -11.88
C PRO A 296 21.08 -5.25 -11.28
N THR A 297 20.69 -4.21 -10.55
CA THR A 297 19.40 -4.13 -9.86
C THR A 297 18.59 -2.96 -10.39
N ILE A 298 17.35 -3.22 -10.82
CA ILE A 298 16.37 -2.20 -11.15
C ILE A 298 15.42 -2.03 -9.96
N ILE A 299 15.26 -0.77 -9.52
CA ILE A 299 14.31 -0.36 -8.49
C ILE A 299 13.25 0.49 -9.18
N ALA A 300 12.02 -0.01 -9.20
CA ALA A 300 10.90 0.66 -9.87
C ALA A 300 9.90 1.24 -8.87
N ASN A 301 9.29 2.36 -9.24
CA ASN A 301 8.15 2.94 -8.54
C ASN A 301 7.09 3.40 -9.54
N MET A 302 5.86 3.04 -9.28
CA MET A 302 4.65 3.54 -9.93
C MET A 302 3.46 3.40 -8.96
N ALA A 303 2.33 4.03 -9.28
CA ALA A 303 1.16 4.02 -8.42
C ALA A 303 -0.02 3.30 -9.07
N ALA A 304 -0.20 2.00 -8.80
CA ALA A 304 -1.38 1.25 -9.19
C ALA A 304 -1.63 0.07 -8.25
N HIS A 305 -2.90 -0.27 -7.99
CA HIS A 305 -3.27 -1.46 -7.22
C HIS A 305 -2.94 -2.74 -8.00
N PRO A 306 -2.24 -3.72 -7.40
CA PRO A 306 -2.16 -5.09 -7.92
C PRO A 306 -3.35 -5.89 -7.38
N ASP A 307 -4.49 -5.79 -8.08
CA ASP A 307 -5.76 -6.30 -7.58
C ASP A 307 -6.59 -7.07 -8.61
N ILE A 308 -5.99 -7.47 -9.73
CA ILE A 308 -6.73 -8.07 -10.84
C ILE A 308 -6.97 -9.57 -10.62
N VAL A 309 -5.97 -10.32 -10.21
CA VAL A 309 -6.09 -11.80 -10.10
C VAL A 309 -7.06 -12.20 -8.98
N GLY A 310 -7.01 -11.52 -7.84
CA GLY A 310 -7.84 -11.82 -6.66
C GLY A 310 -9.27 -11.29 -6.69
N LEU A 311 -9.71 -10.62 -7.76
CA LEU A 311 -11.07 -10.11 -7.89
C LEU A 311 -12.10 -11.24 -7.72
N PRO A 312 -13.13 -11.10 -6.87
CA PRO A 312 -14.20 -12.06 -6.75
C PRO A 312 -14.94 -12.25 -8.09
N THR A 313 -15.24 -13.51 -8.45
CA THR A 313 -15.96 -13.83 -9.68
C THR A 313 -16.95 -14.97 -9.45
N ASP A 314 -18.04 -15.02 -10.21
CA ASP A 314 -18.96 -16.15 -10.31
C ASP A 314 -18.88 -16.85 -11.68
N GLN A 315 -17.89 -16.48 -12.50
CA GLN A 315 -17.69 -17.03 -13.84
C GLN A 315 -16.93 -18.38 -13.83
N ASP A 316 -16.27 -18.69 -12.73
CA ASP A 316 -15.55 -19.96 -12.53
C ASP A 316 -15.49 -20.36 -11.05
N ASP A 317 -15.05 -21.61 -10.79
CA ASP A 317 -14.98 -22.19 -9.44
C ASP A 317 -13.89 -21.59 -8.54
N SER A 318 -12.98 -20.78 -9.09
CA SER A 318 -11.91 -20.13 -8.31
C SER A 318 -12.47 -19.09 -7.36
N ASN A 319 -13.50 -18.39 -7.78
CA ASN A 319 -14.12 -17.26 -7.09
C ASN A 319 -13.10 -16.21 -6.62
N GLY A 320 -12.00 -16.02 -7.36
CA GLY A 320 -10.89 -15.13 -7.00
C GLY A 320 -9.98 -15.62 -5.86
N GLN A 321 -10.16 -16.85 -5.38
CA GLN A 321 -9.42 -17.39 -4.23
C GLN A 321 -8.09 -18.06 -4.65
N VAL A 322 -7.36 -17.41 -5.54
CA VAL A 322 -6.08 -17.89 -6.09
C VAL A 322 -4.96 -16.94 -5.69
N LEU A 323 -3.88 -17.49 -5.12
CA LEU A 323 -2.71 -16.74 -4.74
C LEU A 323 -1.89 -16.36 -5.98
N SER A 324 -1.51 -15.08 -6.07
CA SER A 324 -0.64 -14.53 -7.12
C SER A 324 0.00 -13.23 -6.64
N GLY A 325 1.26 -12.96 -7.04
CA GLY A 325 1.91 -11.66 -6.87
C GLY A 325 1.39 -10.59 -7.84
N ASP A 326 0.36 -10.94 -8.66
CA ASP A 326 -0.27 -10.06 -9.64
C ASP A 326 0.75 -9.46 -10.62
N TYR A 327 0.44 -8.34 -11.28
CA TYR A 327 1.30 -7.73 -12.30
C TYR A 327 2.74 -7.43 -11.81
N VAL A 328 2.93 -7.21 -10.52
CA VAL A 328 4.25 -6.96 -9.92
C VAL A 328 5.17 -8.18 -10.06
N TYR A 329 4.61 -9.40 -9.94
CA TYR A 329 5.35 -10.63 -10.19
C TYR A 329 5.87 -10.67 -11.64
N TYR A 330 5.03 -10.34 -12.63
CA TYR A 330 5.37 -10.40 -14.04
C TYR A 330 6.30 -9.27 -14.52
N ILE A 331 6.28 -8.09 -13.87
CA ILE A 331 7.37 -7.11 -14.04
C ILE A 331 8.71 -7.76 -13.67
N GLY A 332 8.75 -8.42 -12.50
CA GLY A 332 9.94 -9.10 -12.01
C GLY A 332 10.43 -10.20 -12.94
N GLU A 333 9.53 -11.02 -13.51
CA GLU A 333 9.89 -12.05 -14.48
C GLU A 333 10.57 -11.46 -15.71
N THR A 334 9.98 -10.42 -16.32
CA THR A 334 10.56 -9.73 -17.48
C THR A 334 11.97 -9.21 -17.19
N LEU A 335 12.16 -8.58 -16.04
CA LEU A 335 13.47 -8.02 -15.67
C LEU A 335 14.49 -9.11 -15.34
N ASN A 336 14.08 -10.19 -14.67
CA ASN A 336 14.94 -11.33 -14.36
C ASN A 336 15.39 -12.05 -15.65
N GLU A 337 14.48 -12.24 -16.62
CA GLU A 337 14.80 -12.81 -17.94
C GLU A 337 15.82 -11.95 -18.69
N ALA A 338 15.72 -10.62 -18.55
CA ALA A 338 16.69 -9.68 -19.11
C ALA A 338 18.00 -9.56 -18.29
N GLY A 339 18.17 -10.34 -17.22
CA GLY A 339 19.40 -10.37 -16.41
C GLY A 339 19.49 -9.31 -15.33
N TYR A 340 18.37 -8.79 -14.81
CA TYR A 340 18.32 -7.82 -13.74
C TYR A 340 17.67 -8.39 -12.47
N ASN A 341 18.15 -7.99 -11.30
CA ASN A 341 17.38 -8.06 -10.07
C ASN A 341 16.27 -6.99 -10.07
N PHE A 342 15.17 -7.26 -9.36
CA PHE A 342 14.00 -6.39 -9.34
C PHE A 342 13.54 -6.03 -7.94
N MET A 343 13.34 -4.73 -7.70
CA MET A 343 12.71 -4.15 -6.51
C MET A 343 11.57 -3.23 -6.92
N PHE A 344 10.44 -3.30 -6.20
CA PHE A 344 9.25 -2.51 -6.51
C PHE A 344 8.76 -1.75 -5.27
N PHE A 345 8.41 -0.49 -5.46
CA PHE A 345 7.69 0.33 -4.48
C PHE A 345 6.40 0.85 -5.09
N ASN A 346 5.29 0.62 -4.43
CA ASN A 346 4.03 1.24 -4.84
C ASN A 346 4.02 2.72 -4.42
N GLY A 347 3.26 3.55 -5.17
CA GLY A 347 3.19 4.98 -4.95
C GLY A 347 1.95 5.43 -4.19
N ALA A 348 1.39 6.58 -4.59
CA ALA A 348 0.14 7.14 -4.08
C ALA A 348 -1.05 6.44 -4.77
N ILE A 349 -1.54 5.37 -4.16
CA ILE A 349 -2.47 4.45 -4.83
C ILE A 349 -3.94 4.62 -4.46
N CYS A 350 -4.31 5.50 -3.53
CA CYS A 350 -5.72 5.66 -3.16
C CYS A 350 -6.61 5.79 -4.40
N GLY A 351 -7.43 4.78 -4.67
CA GLY A 351 -8.34 4.72 -5.81
C GLY A 351 -7.67 4.63 -7.20
N ILE A 352 -6.39 4.29 -7.28
CA ILE A 352 -5.66 4.15 -8.56
C ILE A 352 -5.38 2.67 -8.85
N TYR A 353 -5.83 2.23 -10.00
CA TYR A 353 -5.77 0.85 -10.50
C TYR A 353 -5.04 0.79 -11.84
N ILE A 354 -4.80 -0.41 -12.35
CA ILE A 354 -4.27 -0.56 -13.70
C ILE A 354 -5.29 -0.11 -14.74
N GLY A 355 -4.84 0.63 -15.75
CA GLY A 355 -5.71 1.25 -16.76
C GLY A 355 -6.24 0.31 -17.83
N ARG A 356 -5.55 -0.78 -18.08
CA ARG A 356 -5.91 -1.79 -19.09
C ARG A 356 -6.59 -3.02 -18.46
N GLY A 357 -7.23 -2.81 -17.32
CA GLY A 357 -8.02 -3.84 -16.65
C GLY A 357 -9.30 -4.22 -17.42
N PRO A 358 -10.04 -5.21 -16.94
CA PRO A 358 -11.30 -5.61 -17.56
C PRO A 358 -12.34 -4.47 -17.44
N SER A 359 -13.16 -4.31 -18.47
CA SER A 359 -14.27 -3.35 -18.45
C SER A 359 -15.39 -3.78 -17.48
N ASN A 360 -15.40 -5.03 -17.05
CA ASN A 360 -16.31 -5.63 -16.09
C ASN A 360 -15.47 -6.44 -15.09
N ASP A 361 -15.66 -6.20 -13.79
CA ASP A 361 -14.92 -6.87 -12.73
C ASP A 361 -15.29 -8.37 -12.60
N ASN A 362 -16.45 -8.79 -13.12
CA ASN A 362 -16.92 -10.18 -13.08
C ASN A 362 -16.46 -10.97 -14.32
N VAL A 363 -15.19 -11.30 -14.41
CA VAL A 363 -14.58 -12.10 -15.47
C VAL A 363 -13.89 -13.34 -14.91
N GLU A 364 -13.76 -14.39 -15.74
CA GLU A 364 -13.08 -15.63 -15.37
C GLU A 364 -11.61 -15.42 -14.97
N LEU A 365 -11.08 -16.29 -14.12
CA LEU A 365 -9.71 -16.23 -13.60
C LEU A 365 -8.69 -16.18 -14.74
N LYS A 366 -8.82 -17.02 -15.76
CA LYS A 366 -7.88 -17.06 -16.89
C LYS A 366 -7.70 -15.68 -17.52
N ARG A 367 -8.81 -14.97 -17.81
CA ARG A 367 -8.75 -13.63 -18.41
C ARG A 367 -8.10 -12.61 -17.47
N ARG A 368 -8.35 -12.69 -16.16
CA ARG A 368 -7.72 -11.80 -15.17
C ARG A 368 -6.21 -12.04 -15.08
N VAL A 369 -5.80 -13.30 -15.08
CA VAL A 369 -4.39 -13.66 -15.13
C VAL A 369 -3.75 -13.16 -16.42
N ASP A 370 -4.37 -13.37 -17.59
CA ASP A 370 -3.86 -12.88 -18.88
C ASP A 370 -3.68 -11.35 -18.88
N ILE A 371 -4.58 -10.60 -18.25
CA ILE A 371 -4.48 -9.13 -18.08
C ILE A 371 -3.29 -8.77 -17.20
N SER A 372 -3.16 -9.42 -16.04
CA SER A 372 -2.08 -9.17 -15.08
C SER A 372 -0.70 -9.50 -15.68
N VAL A 373 -0.56 -10.64 -16.35
CA VAL A 373 0.64 -11.07 -17.09
C VAL A 373 1.03 -10.04 -18.14
N ARG A 374 0.09 -9.69 -19.01
CA ARG A 374 0.33 -8.72 -20.07
C ARG A 374 0.78 -7.37 -19.54
N TYR A 375 0.04 -6.81 -18.57
CA TYR A 375 0.36 -5.52 -17.99
C TYR A 375 1.75 -5.53 -17.32
N GLY A 376 2.05 -6.56 -16.53
CA GLY A 376 3.34 -6.69 -15.87
C GLY A 376 4.51 -6.81 -16.85
N HIS A 377 4.39 -7.66 -17.88
CA HIS A 377 5.42 -7.78 -18.92
C HIS A 377 5.60 -6.48 -19.71
N GLU A 378 4.53 -5.75 -20.00
CA GLU A 378 4.60 -4.48 -20.73
C GLU A 378 5.33 -3.41 -19.90
N ILE A 379 4.98 -3.25 -18.61
CA ILE A 379 5.70 -2.35 -17.71
C ILE A 379 7.17 -2.78 -17.53
N GLY A 380 7.46 -4.06 -17.44
CA GLY A 380 8.84 -4.58 -17.41
C GLY A 380 9.65 -4.19 -18.65
N ARG A 381 9.07 -4.32 -19.84
CA ARG A 381 9.71 -3.88 -21.10
C ARG A 381 9.89 -2.36 -21.16
N MET A 382 8.92 -1.58 -20.69
CA MET A 382 9.05 -0.12 -20.57
C MET A 382 10.22 0.28 -19.67
N LEU A 383 10.40 -0.41 -18.53
CA LEU A 383 11.54 -0.17 -17.64
C LEU A 383 12.88 -0.44 -18.35
N LEU A 384 12.98 -1.52 -19.11
CA LEU A 384 14.19 -1.83 -19.90
C LEU A 384 14.42 -0.77 -20.99
N ALA A 385 13.37 -0.36 -21.67
CA ALA A 385 13.42 0.50 -22.84
C ALA A 385 13.44 2.01 -22.54
N MET A 386 13.41 2.44 -21.27
CA MET A 386 13.29 3.86 -20.93
C MET A 386 14.30 4.79 -21.62
N ASN A 387 15.50 4.28 -21.86
CA ASN A 387 16.61 5.04 -22.43
C ASN A 387 16.85 4.73 -23.91
N MET A 388 15.95 3.99 -24.56
CA MET A 388 16.02 3.56 -25.95
C MET A 388 15.06 4.36 -26.83
N THR A 389 15.42 4.51 -28.11
CA THR A 389 14.53 5.07 -29.15
C THR A 389 13.51 4.04 -29.59
N GLU A 390 12.41 4.48 -30.20
CA GLU A 390 11.39 3.59 -30.80
C GLU A 390 12.01 2.62 -31.82
N ASP A 391 12.95 3.09 -32.62
CA ASP A 391 13.62 2.26 -33.66
C ASP A 391 14.54 1.18 -33.04
N GLU A 392 15.16 1.46 -31.91
CA GLU A 392 15.92 0.47 -31.13
C GLU A 392 15.01 -0.60 -30.55
N ILE A 393 13.88 -0.18 -29.96
CA ILE A 393 12.87 -1.09 -29.40
C ILE A 393 12.30 -2.01 -30.48
N LYS A 394 11.95 -1.48 -31.66
CA LYS A 394 11.42 -2.26 -32.77
C LYS A 394 12.39 -3.35 -33.28
N LYS A 395 13.68 -3.11 -33.18
CA LYS A 395 14.72 -4.07 -33.58
C LYS A 395 15.01 -5.15 -32.55
N ASP A 396 14.59 -4.93 -31.32
CA ASP A 396 14.77 -5.89 -30.22
C ASP A 396 13.54 -6.82 -30.15
N PRO A 397 13.68 -8.10 -30.50
CA PRO A 397 12.55 -9.03 -30.50
C PRO A 397 11.97 -9.30 -29.09
N PHE A 398 12.74 -9.08 -28.03
CA PHE A 398 12.26 -9.21 -26.65
C PHE A 398 11.43 -8.01 -26.22
N LEU A 399 11.84 -6.79 -26.60
CA LEU A 399 11.17 -5.56 -26.22
C LEU A 399 9.94 -5.25 -27.08
N SER A 400 10.00 -5.57 -28.39
CA SER A 400 8.93 -5.23 -29.33
C SER A 400 7.70 -6.13 -29.24
N VAL A 401 7.73 -7.19 -28.43
CA VAL A 401 6.56 -8.04 -28.18
C VAL A 401 5.49 -7.22 -27.50
N THR A 402 4.26 -7.32 -28.03
CA THR A 402 3.08 -6.79 -27.33
C THR A 402 2.49 -7.89 -26.46
N GLY A 403 2.20 -7.60 -25.22
CA GLY A 403 1.48 -8.54 -24.36
C GLY A 403 -0.02 -8.61 -24.68
N ASP A 404 -0.53 -7.79 -25.62
CA ASP A 404 -1.95 -7.73 -25.92
C ASP A 404 -2.45 -8.96 -26.67
N SER A 405 -3.66 -9.40 -26.34
CA SER A 405 -4.36 -10.42 -27.11
C SER A 405 -4.71 -9.91 -28.50
N GLU A 406 -4.92 -10.82 -29.46
CA GLU A 406 -5.36 -10.49 -30.82
C GLU A 406 -6.66 -9.66 -30.81
N GLU A 407 -7.57 -9.93 -29.88
CA GLU A 407 -8.80 -9.17 -29.66
C GLU A 407 -8.52 -7.69 -29.32
N ASN A 408 -7.58 -7.45 -28.39
CA ASN A 408 -7.18 -6.10 -28.01
C ASN A 408 -6.43 -5.37 -29.13
N MET A 409 -5.56 -6.06 -29.87
CA MET A 409 -4.83 -5.49 -31.01
C MET A 409 -5.77 -5.08 -32.15
N ASN A 410 -6.89 -5.78 -32.31
CA ASN A 410 -7.90 -5.48 -33.31
C ASN A 410 -8.94 -4.44 -32.84
N ARG A 411 -8.85 -3.98 -31.60
CA ARG A 411 -9.74 -2.96 -31.05
C ARG A 411 -9.45 -1.59 -31.67
N GLU A 412 -10.50 -0.85 -31.99
CA GLU A 412 -10.37 0.54 -32.43
C GLU A 412 -9.62 1.38 -31.37
N GLY A 413 -8.62 2.13 -31.82
CA GLY A 413 -7.77 2.95 -30.98
C GLY A 413 -6.64 2.18 -30.27
N TYR A 414 -6.42 0.89 -30.55
CA TYR A 414 -5.24 0.18 -30.06
C TYR A 414 -3.95 0.84 -30.56
N THR A 415 -3.02 1.04 -29.67
CA THR A 415 -1.71 1.61 -29.96
C THR A 415 -0.64 0.74 -29.31
N LEU A 416 0.41 0.39 -30.07
CA LEU A 416 1.58 -0.30 -29.50
C LEU A 416 2.20 0.55 -28.39
N TRP A 417 2.59 -0.06 -27.27
CA TRP A 417 3.12 0.66 -26.12
C TRP A 417 4.34 1.54 -26.46
N TYR A 418 5.14 1.14 -27.44
CA TYR A 418 6.35 1.85 -27.86
C TYR A 418 6.14 2.81 -29.05
N LYS A 419 4.92 2.95 -29.56
CA LYS A 419 4.62 3.90 -30.63
C LYS A 419 4.83 5.33 -30.13
N ASP A 420 5.56 6.13 -30.91
CA ASP A 420 5.96 7.49 -30.54
C ASP A 420 6.82 7.57 -29.25
N TRP A 421 7.42 6.44 -28.84
CA TRP A 421 8.25 6.35 -27.65
C TRP A 421 9.52 7.20 -27.82
N LYS A 422 9.78 8.04 -26.83
CA LYS A 422 10.98 8.89 -26.76
C LYS A 422 11.82 8.47 -25.57
N PRO A 423 13.14 8.28 -25.76
CA PRO A 423 14.03 7.95 -24.65
C PRO A 423 14.06 9.08 -23.62
N VAL A 424 14.26 8.69 -22.38
CA VAL A 424 14.60 9.62 -21.29
C VAL A 424 16.05 9.42 -20.88
N GLU A 425 16.67 10.45 -20.34
CA GLU A 425 18.05 10.38 -19.87
C GLU A 425 18.16 9.50 -18.62
N ALA A 426 19.20 8.68 -18.55
CA ALA A 426 19.63 8.03 -17.32
C ALA A 426 20.58 8.94 -16.58
N LYS A 427 20.07 9.71 -15.62
CA LYS A 427 20.86 10.66 -14.83
C LYS A 427 21.68 9.92 -13.78
N LYS A 428 22.99 10.19 -13.73
CA LYS A 428 23.84 9.68 -12.63
C LYS A 428 23.38 10.26 -11.31
N VAL A 429 23.27 9.40 -10.29
CA VAL A 429 22.89 9.78 -8.93
C VAL A 429 24.13 9.85 -8.06
N GLU A 430 24.41 11.03 -7.52
CA GLU A 430 25.54 11.24 -6.62
C GLU A 430 25.34 10.46 -5.30
N PRO A 431 26.42 9.86 -4.72
CA PRO A 431 26.31 9.02 -3.54
C PRO A 431 26.07 9.84 -2.26
N LEU A 432 24.83 10.22 -2.07
CA LEU A 432 24.30 10.93 -0.92
C LEU A 432 23.03 10.23 -0.45
N LEU A 433 23.08 9.61 0.72
CA LEU A 433 21.94 8.95 1.33
C LEU A 433 21.59 9.62 2.66
N ASN A 434 20.45 10.28 2.72
CA ASN A 434 19.87 10.75 3.96
C ASN A 434 18.52 10.03 4.19
N VAL A 435 18.30 9.54 5.39
CA VAL A 435 17.05 8.87 5.79
C VAL A 435 16.58 9.46 7.10
N ARG A 436 15.30 9.81 7.20
CA ARG A 436 14.67 10.19 8.44
C ARG A 436 13.33 9.46 8.58
N VAL A 437 13.15 8.78 9.70
CA VAL A 437 11.88 8.17 10.11
C VAL A 437 11.42 8.84 11.40
N LYS A 438 10.15 9.18 11.49
CA LYS A 438 9.53 9.83 12.63
C LYS A 438 8.33 9.01 13.10
N ALA A 439 8.33 8.64 14.37
CA ALA A 439 7.16 8.02 15.00
C ALA A 439 6.08 9.06 15.26
N ILE A 440 4.85 8.73 14.90
CA ILE A 440 3.69 9.59 15.06
C ILE A 440 2.51 8.83 15.67
N ARG A 441 1.49 9.54 16.15
CA ARG A 441 0.33 8.95 16.83
C ARG A 441 -0.97 9.61 16.38
N PRO A 442 -1.43 9.36 15.13
CA PRO A 442 -2.70 9.90 14.66
C PRO A 442 -3.87 9.42 15.51
N VAL A 443 -4.84 10.31 15.69
CA VAL A 443 -6.07 9.99 16.44
C VAL A 443 -7.01 9.19 15.55
N VAL A 444 -7.54 8.09 16.08
CA VAL A 444 -8.58 7.30 15.40
C VAL A 444 -9.95 7.92 15.70
N THR A 445 -10.52 8.58 14.70
CA THR A 445 -11.87 9.16 14.79
C THR A 445 -12.93 8.29 14.13
N ASN A 446 -12.52 7.30 13.34
CA ASN A 446 -13.40 6.32 12.70
C ASN A 446 -13.80 5.22 13.71
N ASN A 447 -15.09 5.17 14.04
CA ASN A 447 -15.63 4.21 15.01
C ASN A 447 -15.57 2.75 14.52
N VAL A 448 -15.57 2.49 13.22
CA VAL A 448 -15.42 1.12 12.64
C VAL A 448 -14.03 0.60 12.95
N ILE A 449 -13.01 1.38 12.60
CA ILE A 449 -11.60 1.03 12.84
C ILE A 449 -11.30 0.94 14.34
N LEU A 450 -11.85 1.86 15.13
CA LEU A 450 -11.69 1.81 16.59
C LEU A 450 -12.34 0.54 17.20
N PHE A 451 -13.50 0.14 16.71
CA PHE A 451 -14.16 -1.10 17.12
C PHE A 451 -13.32 -2.32 16.72
N ALA A 452 -12.85 -2.37 15.47
CA ALA A 452 -11.97 -3.44 14.99
C ALA A 452 -10.67 -3.53 15.81
N GLY A 453 -10.06 -2.39 16.13
CA GLY A 453 -8.88 -2.31 16.99
C GLY A 453 -9.15 -2.83 18.41
N LYS A 454 -10.26 -2.42 19.05
CA LYS A 454 -10.66 -2.90 20.39
C LYS A 454 -10.90 -4.40 20.44
N LEU A 455 -11.30 -5.00 19.33
CA LEU A 455 -11.48 -6.45 19.21
C LEU A 455 -10.22 -7.17 18.69
N ARG A 456 -9.12 -6.46 18.43
CA ARG A 456 -7.90 -7.01 17.83
C ARG A 456 -8.13 -7.68 16.47
N LEU A 457 -9.11 -7.20 15.70
CA LEU A 457 -9.31 -7.64 14.31
C LEU A 457 -8.24 -7.04 13.38
N VAL A 458 -7.73 -5.85 13.72
CA VAL A 458 -6.55 -5.24 13.11
C VAL A 458 -5.38 -5.29 14.09
N ASN A 459 -4.17 -5.57 13.61
CA ASN A 459 -3.01 -5.77 14.48
C ASN A 459 -2.21 -4.47 14.76
N HIS A 460 -2.88 -3.31 14.72
CA HIS A 460 -2.23 -2.05 15.12
C HIS A 460 -2.14 -1.91 16.64
N THR A 461 -1.05 -1.32 17.12
CA THR A 461 -0.94 -0.92 18.52
C THR A 461 -1.85 0.28 18.77
N MET A 462 -2.97 0.02 19.43
CA MET A 462 -3.96 1.05 19.80
C MET A 462 -3.61 1.63 21.17
N LEU A 463 -3.47 2.95 21.20
CA LEU A 463 -3.13 3.70 22.42
C LEU A 463 -4.33 4.49 22.90
N LYS A 464 -4.48 4.66 24.22
CA LYS A 464 -5.46 5.53 24.81
C LYS A 464 -4.74 6.68 25.53
N GLY A 465 -4.95 7.89 25.04
CA GLY A 465 -4.40 9.10 25.63
C GLY A 465 -5.11 9.50 26.95
N GLU A 466 -4.44 10.33 27.74
CA GLU A 466 -5.03 10.92 28.96
C GLU A 466 -6.24 11.82 28.66
N ASP A 467 -6.30 12.37 27.45
CA ASP A 467 -7.45 13.11 26.91
C ASP A 467 -8.63 12.20 26.51
N GLY A 468 -8.49 10.89 26.72
CA GLY A 468 -9.49 9.87 26.39
C GLY A 468 -9.58 9.52 24.92
N LYS A 469 -8.76 10.13 24.04
CA LYS A 469 -8.73 9.81 22.61
C LYS A 469 -7.93 8.54 22.36
N PHE A 470 -8.34 7.82 21.34
CA PHE A 470 -7.63 6.64 20.86
C PHE A 470 -6.71 7.01 19.69
N LYS A 471 -5.51 6.48 19.69
CA LYS A 471 -4.46 6.75 18.70
C LYS A 471 -3.87 5.44 18.19
N VAL A 472 -3.25 5.47 17.03
CA VAL A 472 -2.43 4.37 16.49
C VAL A 472 -0.97 4.79 16.55
N ALA A 473 -0.09 3.89 17.01
CA ALA A 473 1.34 4.10 16.88
C ALA A 473 1.76 3.74 15.44
N THR A 474 2.32 4.70 14.71
CA THR A 474 2.77 4.54 13.31
C THR A 474 3.98 5.42 13.02
N GLU A 475 4.47 5.40 11.78
CA GLU A 475 5.68 6.11 11.36
C GLU A 475 5.46 6.80 10.02
N ILE A 476 6.09 7.96 9.82
CA ILE A 476 6.29 8.61 8.53
C ILE A 476 7.78 8.70 8.24
N GLY A 477 8.15 8.88 6.97
CA GLY A 477 9.57 8.99 6.66
C GLY A 477 9.89 9.83 5.44
N PHE A 478 11.18 10.13 5.34
CA PHE A 478 11.80 10.83 4.24
C PHE A 478 13.11 10.14 3.88
N VAL A 479 13.35 10.00 2.58
CA VAL A 479 14.61 9.49 2.04
C VAL A 479 15.09 10.44 0.96
N GLN A 480 16.38 10.72 0.98
CA GLN A 480 17.07 11.44 -0.09
C GLN A 480 18.14 10.52 -0.69
N ILE A 481 18.04 10.26 -1.99
CA ILE A 481 19.00 9.48 -2.78
C ILE A 481 19.60 10.41 -3.84
N GLY A 482 20.79 10.90 -3.60
CA GLY A 482 21.37 12.00 -4.38
C GLY A 482 20.54 13.27 -4.23
N SER A 483 20.05 13.81 -5.33
CA SER A 483 19.11 14.95 -5.33
C SER A 483 17.64 14.52 -5.23
N GLN A 484 17.34 13.23 -5.39
CA GLN A 484 15.97 12.74 -5.41
C GLN A 484 15.39 12.65 -4.00
N LYS A 485 14.29 13.33 -3.77
CA LYS A 485 13.50 13.27 -2.54
C LYS A 485 12.41 12.21 -2.66
N ILE A 486 12.20 11.46 -1.58
CA ILE A 486 11.21 10.39 -1.49
C ILE A 486 10.50 10.55 -0.14
N VAL A 487 9.18 10.51 -0.16
CA VAL A 487 8.34 10.49 1.03
C VAL A 487 7.84 9.08 1.26
N MET A 488 8.03 8.55 2.47
CA MET A 488 7.51 7.25 2.91
C MET A 488 6.19 7.45 3.65
N MET A 489 5.09 6.96 3.07
CA MET A 489 3.71 7.14 3.53
C MET A 489 3.14 5.85 4.13
N PRO A 490 2.61 5.86 5.38
CA PRO A 490 2.17 4.63 6.06
C PRO A 490 0.79 4.11 5.62
N GLY A 491 0.27 4.53 4.48
CA GLY A 491 -1.04 4.12 3.98
C GLY A 491 -1.23 4.44 2.50
N GLU A 492 -2.47 4.36 2.05
CA GLU A 492 -2.89 4.62 0.68
C GLU A 492 -3.29 6.10 0.53
N ILE A 493 -2.33 6.95 0.19
CA ILE A 493 -2.59 8.39 0.05
C ILE A 493 -3.26 8.73 -1.28
N SER A 494 -4.24 9.66 -1.23
CA SER A 494 -4.82 10.30 -2.41
C SER A 494 -3.76 11.07 -3.20
N GLN A 495 -3.75 10.92 -4.53
CA GLN A 495 -2.84 11.67 -5.40
C GLN A 495 -3.06 13.18 -5.32
N ASP A 496 -4.28 13.64 -5.03
CA ASP A 496 -4.57 15.06 -4.82
C ASP A 496 -3.80 15.62 -3.61
N LEU A 497 -3.62 14.84 -2.54
CA LEU A 497 -2.78 15.24 -1.39
C LEU A 497 -1.28 15.29 -1.73
N VAL A 498 -0.87 14.64 -2.82
CA VAL A 498 0.52 14.68 -3.29
C VAL A 498 0.75 15.84 -4.24
N ALA A 499 0.00 15.91 -5.33
CA ALA A 499 0.24 16.82 -6.45
C ALA A 499 -0.72 18.02 -6.52
N GLY A 500 -1.74 18.05 -5.68
CA GLY A 500 -2.86 18.97 -5.80
C GLY A 500 -3.96 18.39 -6.70
N GLY A 501 -5.20 18.81 -6.50
CA GLY A 501 -6.31 18.35 -7.29
C GLY A 501 -7.66 18.92 -6.85
N ALA A 502 -8.71 18.57 -7.58
CA ALA A 502 -10.04 19.16 -7.38
C ALA A 502 -10.64 18.82 -6.01
N SER A 503 -10.34 17.63 -5.45
CA SER A 503 -10.88 17.24 -4.15
C SER A 503 -10.37 18.11 -2.98
N LEU A 504 -9.28 18.86 -3.18
CA LEU A 504 -8.76 19.80 -2.19
C LEU A 504 -9.49 21.16 -2.19
N THR A 505 -10.34 21.41 -3.18
CA THR A 505 -11.01 22.70 -3.34
C THR A 505 -12.42 22.69 -2.78
N LYS A 506 -12.93 23.86 -2.44
CA LYS A 506 -14.30 24.05 -1.99
C LYS A 506 -15.32 23.56 -3.02
N GLU A 507 -15.06 23.77 -4.29
CA GLU A 507 -15.94 23.37 -5.39
C GLU A 507 -15.93 21.86 -5.62
N GLY A 508 -14.78 21.22 -5.47
CA GLY A 508 -14.59 19.79 -5.76
C GLY A 508 -14.84 18.88 -4.56
N SER A 509 -14.86 19.41 -3.34
CA SER A 509 -15.03 18.59 -2.13
C SER A 509 -16.51 18.43 -1.74
N ILE A 510 -16.87 17.26 -1.18
CA ILE A 510 -18.24 16.98 -0.72
C ILE A 510 -18.69 17.91 0.42
N ASN A 511 -17.74 18.39 1.22
CA ASN A 511 -18.05 19.28 2.36
C ASN A 511 -18.02 20.76 2.00
N HIS A 512 -17.77 21.10 0.73
CA HIS A 512 -17.71 22.47 0.22
C HIS A 512 -16.75 23.37 1.02
N LYS A 513 -15.54 22.84 1.27
CA LYS A 513 -14.46 23.53 1.99
C LYS A 513 -13.15 23.28 1.27
N ASP A 514 -12.21 24.20 1.40
CA ASP A 514 -10.85 24.00 0.95
C ASP A 514 -10.08 23.13 1.96
N PHE A 515 -9.15 22.33 1.47
CA PHE A 515 -8.12 21.70 2.28
C PHE A 515 -7.06 22.75 2.56
N THR A 516 -6.59 22.85 3.80
CA THR A 516 -5.77 23.99 4.26
C THR A 516 -4.30 23.68 4.41
N GLU A 517 -3.95 22.41 4.52
CA GLU A 517 -2.57 21.95 4.67
C GLU A 517 -1.89 21.87 3.30
N LYS A 518 -0.56 21.99 3.30
CA LYS A 518 0.25 21.88 2.09
C LYS A 518 0.31 20.44 1.61
N THR A 519 0.28 20.27 0.30
CA THR A 519 0.49 18.98 -0.38
C THR A 519 1.96 18.53 -0.25
N VAL A 520 2.23 17.26 -0.60
CA VAL A 520 3.60 16.72 -0.60
C VAL A 520 4.50 17.55 -1.53
N TYR A 521 4.01 17.93 -2.72
CA TYR A 521 4.78 18.71 -3.67
C TYR A 521 5.07 20.14 -3.19
N GLU A 522 4.13 20.77 -2.49
CA GLU A 522 4.36 22.08 -1.87
C GLU A 522 5.35 22.05 -0.69
N LEU A 523 5.53 20.88 -0.05
CA LEU A 523 6.45 20.68 1.05
C LEU A 523 7.86 20.30 0.60
N PHE A 524 7.97 19.40 -0.38
CA PHE A 524 9.24 18.77 -0.75
C PHE A 524 9.69 19.08 -2.19
N GLY A 525 8.80 19.62 -3.03
CA GLY A 525 9.00 19.88 -4.46
C GLY A 525 8.25 18.90 -5.35
N ASP A 526 7.91 19.33 -6.55
CA ASP A 526 7.06 18.63 -7.53
C ASP A 526 7.73 17.40 -8.18
N ASP A 527 9.01 17.19 -7.95
CA ASP A 527 9.76 16.00 -8.37
C ASP A 527 9.82 14.89 -7.30
N THR A 528 9.16 15.11 -6.16
CA THR A 528 9.16 14.15 -5.03
C THR A 528 8.45 12.86 -5.39
N ILE A 529 9.06 11.72 -5.06
CA ILE A 529 8.47 10.39 -5.22
C ILE A 529 7.76 10.01 -3.92
N VAL A 530 6.66 9.29 -4.03
CA VAL A 530 5.99 8.67 -2.88
C VAL A 530 6.23 7.16 -2.89
N PHE A 531 6.72 6.63 -1.76
CA PHE A 531 6.67 5.21 -1.44
C PHE A 531 5.53 4.99 -0.45
N GLY A 532 4.45 4.39 -0.94
CA GLY A 532 3.25 4.10 -0.15
C GLY A 532 3.39 2.85 0.71
N LEU A 533 2.47 2.67 1.66
CA LEU A 533 2.42 1.50 2.56
C LEU A 533 3.77 1.22 3.24
N ALA A 534 4.41 2.30 3.66
CA ALA A 534 5.74 2.32 4.25
C ALA A 534 5.66 2.22 5.77
N ASN A 535 6.28 1.23 6.36
CA ASN A 535 6.37 0.98 7.81
C ASN A 535 5.02 0.85 8.53
N ASP A 536 3.92 0.85 7.80
CA ASP A 536 2.55 0.57 8.28
C ASP A 536 1.57 0.48 7.11
N ALA A 537 0.33 0.05 7.39
CA ALA A 537 -0.82 0.08 6.50
C ALA A 537 -2.04 0.61 7.27
N ILE A 538 -2.06 1.92 7.52
CA ILE A 538 -3.12 2.59 8.29
C ILE A 538 -4.45 2.75 7.51
N GLY A 539 -4.53 2.22 6.28
CA GLY A 539 -5.64 2.37 5.37
C GLY A 539 -5.57 3.64 4.53
N TYR A 540 -6.73 4.10 4.07
CA TYR A 540 -6.81 5.22 3.15
C TYR A 540 -6.54 6.57 3.81
N VAL A 541 -5.81 7.43 3.09
CA VAL A 541 -5.54 8.82 3.47
C VAL A 541 -6.21 9.73 2.43
N VAL A 542 -7.44 10.13 2.72
CA VAL A 542 -8.28 10.99 1.87
C VAL A 542 -8.35 12.40 2.44
N PRO A 543 -8.55 13.45 1.61
CA PRO A 543 -8.63 14.83 2.09
C PRO A 543 -9.75 15.03 3.12
N ASP A 544 -9.48 15.71 4.23
CA ASP A 544 -10.44 15.92 5.32
C ASP A 544 -11.68 16.72 4.87
N ASN A 545 -11.48 17.69 3.97
CA ASN A 545 -12.56 18.48 3.38
C ASN A 545 -13.47 17.66 2.46
N ASP A 546 -12.98 16.52 1.97
CA ASP A 546 -13.72 15.60 1.10
C ASP A 546 -14.17 14.32 1.81
N TYR A 547 -13.92 14.23 3.12
CA TYR A 547 -14.26 13.08 3.95
C TYR A 547 -15.77 13.00 4.22
N CYS A 548 -16.38 11.88 3.87
CA CYS A 548 -17.75 11.52 4.23
C CYS A 548 -17.85 10.01 4.45
N MET A 549 -18.04 9.58 5.69
CA MET A 549 -18.18 8.16 6.01
C MET A 549 -19.42 7.57 5.35
N GLY A 550 -19.26 6.50 4.59
CA GLY A 550 -20.38 5.80 3.97
C GLY A 550 -19.86 4.71 3.03
N LEU A 551 -20.64 3.65 2.83
CA LEU A 551 -20.30 2.56 1.89
C LEU A 551 -21.05 2.69 0.56
N VAL A 552 -21.55 3.89 0.27
CA VAL A 552 -22.33 4.22 -0.91
C VAL A 552 -21.66 5.36 -1.69
N PHE A 553 -21.87 5.39 -2.99
CA PHE A 553 -21.40 6.47 -3.87
C PHE A 553 -19.88 6.72 -3.80
N ASP A 554 -19.08 5.66 -3.82
CA ASP A 554 -17.61 5.73 -3.87
C ASP A 554 -16.94 6.33 -2.62
N HIS A 555 -17.59 6.22 -1.45
CA HIS A 555 -17.07 6.65 -0.15
C HIS A 555 -16.61 5.48 0.75
N TYR A 556 -16.30 4.31 0.19
CA TYR A 556 -15.84 3.16 0.96
C TYR A 556 -14.45 3.39 1.58
N GLN A 557 -13.61 4.21 0.93
CA GLN A 557 -12.26 4.53 1.37
C GLN A 557 -12.25 5.16 2.76
N GLU A 558 -13.17 6.07 3.02
CA GLU A 558 -13.33 6.73 4.31
C GLU A 558 -13.68 5.75 5.44
N THR A 559 -14.41 4.69 5.10
CA THR A 559 -14.76 3.64 6.07
C THR A 559 -13.53 2.82 6.52
N LEU A 560 -12.52 2.73 5.68
CA LEU A 560 -11.27 2.01 5.94
C LEU A 560 -10.10 2.94 6.29
N SER A 561 -10.34 4.23 6.54
CA SER A 561 -9.36 5.20 7.03
C SER A 561 -9.39 5.33 8.56
N LEU A 562 -8.35 5.90 9.18
CA LEU A 562 -8.37 6.21 10.62
C LEU A 562 -9.42 7.28 11.00
N GLY A 563 -9.91 8.04 10.02
CA GLY A 563 -11.00 9.02 10.18
C GLY A 563 -10.70 10.38 9.57
N LYS A 564 -11.65 11.29 9.73
CA LYS A 564 -11.74 12.57 9.02
C LYS A 564 -10.59 13.56 9.21
N ASN A 565 -9.71 13.38 10.17
CA ASN A 565 -8.58 14.27 10.43
C ASN A 565 -7.24 13.61 10.12
N THR A 566 -7.25 12.50 9.41
CA THR A 566 -6.05 11.72 9.13
C THR A 566 -5.12 12.48 8.18
N ALA A 567 -5.66 13.03 7.09
CA ALA A 567 -4.86 13.73 6.10
C ALA A 567 -4.24 15.01 6.66
N SER A 568 -5.00 15.88 7.31
CA SER A 568 -4.46 17.12 7.91
C SER A 568 -3.40 16.81 8.97
N PHE A 569 -3.62 15.81 9.80
CA PHE A 569 -2.61 15.39 10.78
C PHE A 569 -1.32 14.95 10.10
N LEU A 570 -1.39 14.07 9.09
CA LEU A 570 -0.20 13.59 8.37
C LEU A 570 0.51 14.72 7.62
N MET A 571 -0.22 15.59 6.92
CA MET A 571 0.40 16.71 6.20
C MET A 571 1.09 17.69 7.14
N ASN A 572 0.56 17.93 8.34
CA ASN A 572 1.22 18.73 9.38
C ASN A 572 2.49 18.05 9.92
N GLU A 573 2.48 16.73 10.10
CA GLU A 573 3.69 15.98 10.49
C GLU A 573 4.74 15.99 9.38
N TYR A 574 4.34 15.89 8.10
CA TYR A 574 5.25 16.07 6.95
C TYR A 574 5.76 17.50 6.84
N ALA A 575 4.95 18.51 7.14
CA ALA A 575 5.42 19.90 7.19
C ALA A 575 6.48 20.12 8.29
N ALA A 576 6.33 19.46 9.43
CA ALA A 576 7.35 19.46 10.48
C ALA A 576 8.61 18.72 10.03
N LEU A 577 8.46 17.55 9.38
CA LEU A 577 9.55 16.75 8.84
C LEU A 577 10.30 17.51 7.74
N ALA A 578 9.60 18.20 6.83
CA ALA A 578 10.23 19.02 5.78
C ALA A 578 11.12 20.13 6.34
N LYS A 579 10.73 20.73 7.46
CA LYS A 579 11.58 21.73 8.16
C LYS A 579 12.80 21.11 8.83
N GLU A 580 12.70 19.85 9.25
CA GLU A 580 13.81 19.13 9.89
C GLU A 580 14.87 18.69 8.87
N VAL A 581 14.42 18.28 7.67
CA VAL A 581 15.31 17.70 6.65
C VAL A 581 15.83 18.72 5.63
N GLY A 582 15.42 19.99 5.70
CA GLY A 582 15.94 21.08 4.91
C GLY A 582 15.12 21.43 3.73
#